data_b21e3b055a29bae96ed72598908f302d
#
_entry.id   b21e3b055a29bae96ed72598908f302d
#
_cell.length_a   1.000
_cell.length_b   1.000
_cell.length_c   1.000
_cell.angle_alpha   90.00
_cell.angle_beta   90.00
_cell.angle_gamma   90.00
#
_symmetry.space_group_name_H-M   'P 1'
#
loop_
_entity.id
_entity.type
_entity.pdbx_description
1 polymer ?
#
loop_
_entity_poly.entity_id
_entity_poly.type
_entity_poly.pdbx_seq_one_letter_code
_entity_poly.pdbx_strand_id
1 'polypeptide(L)'
;TQEKATYQKKYTNADFYKDGKFDQEAAKKAFLDMFEFYGVPYTPLMEKDIWFTDFGLGDFENVGMGGIFWVNDPEYGYFAHAIYLLPGQMIPEHAHVKTAFPAKHESWMVNHGWVYNFSEVGEETPNAPAVPASHGPIKSKNFVKQNVGDVLRLKELGTFHFMMAGPEGAFVDEW
;
A
#
# COMPACT_ATOMS: atom_id res chain seq x y z
N THR A 1 -19.75 -3.10 -25.29
CA THR A 1 -18.78 -2.56 -24.30
C THR A 1 -17.55 -3.41 -24.34
N GLN A 2 -16.42 -2.88 -24.82
CA GLN A 2 -15.14 -3.55 -24.71
C GLN A 2 -14.83 -3.75 -23.20
N GLU A 3 -14.55 -4.98 -22.82
CA GLU A 3 -14.07 -5.28 -21.47
C GLU A 3 -12.75 -4.51 -21.26
N LYS A 4 -12.70 -3.68 -20.23
CA LYS A 4 -11.51 -2.91 -19.91
C LYS A 4 -10.42 -3.88 -19.44
N ALA A 5 -9.25 -3.83 -20.07
CA ALA A 5 -8.13 -4.67 -19.66
C ALA A 5 -7.80 -4.45 -18.17
N THR A 6 -7.45 -5.52 -17.46
CA THR A 6 -7.00 -5.48 -16.06
C THR A 6 -5.49 -5.67 -15.99
N TYR A 7 -4.83 -4.94 -15.09
CA TYR A 7 -3.40 -5.13 -14.84
C TYR A 7 -3.15 -6.52 -14.27
N GLN A 8 -2.12 -7.21 -14.78
CA GLN A 8 -1.78 -8.55 -14.38
C GLN A 8 -0.44 -8.58 -13.63
N LYS A 9 -0.32 -9.45 -12.65
CA LYS A 9 0.93 -9.71 -11.94
C LYS A 9 2.00 -10.21 -12.92
N LYS A 10 3.17 -9.55 -12.93
CA LYS A 10 4.27 -9.85 -13.85
C LYS A 10 5.58 -10.19 -13.12
N TYR A 11 5.70 -9.82 -11.85
CA TYR A 11 6.95 -9.85 -11.09
C TYR A 11 6.84 -10.76 -9.89
N THR A 12 7.96 -11.39 -9.54
CA THR A 12 8.11 -12.26 -8.37
C THR A 12 9.30 -11.83 -7.54
N ASN A 13 9.51 -12.44 -6.38
CA ASN A 13 10.68 -12.15 -5.55
C ASN A 13 12.01 -12.40 -6.28
N ALA A 14 12.04 -13.31 -7.26
CA ALA A 14 13.24 -13.51 -8.07
C ALA A 14 13.67 -12.25 -8.85
N ASP A 15 12.73 -11.37 -9.17
CA ASP A 15 13.01 -10.10 -9.87
C ASP A 15 13.51 -9.01 -8.90
N PHE A 16 13.15 -9.09 -7.60
CA PHE A 16 13.34 -8.01 -6.64
C PHE A 16 14.56 -8.16 -5.74
N TYR A 17 15.27 -9.27 -5.80
CA TYR A 17 16.42 -9.51 -4.96
C TYR A 17 17.65 -9.93 -5.78
N LYS A 18 18.79 -9.28 -5.49
CA LYS A 18 20.12 -9.62 -6.01
C LYS A 18 21.04 -9.97 -4.86
N ASP A 19 21.61 -11.17 -4.86
CA ASP A 19 22.50 -11.64 -3.78
C ASP A 19 21.88 -11.48 -2.39
N GLY A 20 20.57 -11.75 -2.28
CA GLY A 20 19.78 -11.62 -1.04
C GLY A 20 19.49 -10.20 -0.60
N LYS A 21 19.79 -9.20 -1.43
CA LYS A 21 19.52 -7.78 -1.16
C LYS A 21 18.38 -7.27 -2.02
N PHE A 22 17.51 -6.46 -1.41
CA PHE A 22 16.42 -5.79 -2.10
C PHE A 22 16.94 -4.84 -3.18
N ASP A 23 16.42 -4.99 -4.40
CA ASP A 23 16.80 -4.19 -5.57
C ASP A 23 15.78 -3.07 -5.80
N GLN A 24 16.13 -1.83 -5.41
CA GLN A 24 15.30 -0.63 -5.56
C GLN A 24 14.99 -0.33 -7.03
N GLU A 25 15.91 -0.58 -7.96
CA GLU A 25 15.70 -0.31 -9.39
C GLU A 25 14.72 -1.31 -10.00
N ALA A 26 14.77 -2.57 -9.59
CA ALA A 26 13.78 -3.57 -10.00
C ALA A 26 12.37 -3.22 -9.50
N ALA A 27 12.25 -2.77 -8.25
CA ALA A 27 11.00 -2.28 -7.69
C ALA A 27 10.47 -1.07 -8.47
N LYS A 28 11.32 -0.08 -8.73
CA LYS A 28 10.99 1.10 -9.53
C LYS A 28 10.45 0.71 -10.91
N LYS A 29 11.13 -0.20 -11.61
CA LYS A 29 10.70 -0.69 -12.92
C LYS A 29 9.30 -1.31 -12.88
N ALA A 30 9.01 -2.13 -11.87
CA ALA A 30 7.72 -2.76 -11.72
C ALA A 30 6.59 -1.73 -11.51
N PHE A 31 6.82 -0.69 -10.70
CA PHE A 31 5.85 0.37 -10.50
C PHE A 31 5.69 1.28 -11.72
N LEU A 32 6.76 1.60 -12.43
CA LEU A 32 6.67 2.36 -13.67
C LEU A 32 5.83 1.64 -14.73
N ASP A 33 5.96 0.32 -14.86
CA ASP A 33 5.11 -0.49 -15.72
C ASP A 33 3.63 -0.39 -15.34
N MET A 34 3.33 -0.37 -14.06
CA MET A 34 1.97 -0.21 -13.54
C MET A 34 1.45 1.24 -13.74
N PHE A 35 2.30 2.26 -13.57
CA PHE A 35 1.95 3.65 -13.87
C PHE A 35 1.57 3.84 -15.34
N GLU A 36 2.36 3.27 -16.25
CA GLU A 36 2.07 3.30 -17.69
C GLU A 36 0.72 2.66 -18.00
N PHE A 37 0.43 1.48 -17.43
CA PHE A 37 -0.85 0.79 -17.62
C PHE A 37 -2.04 1.64 -17.17
N TYR A 38 -1.95 2.29 -16.02
CA TYR A 38 -3.03 3.12 -15.46
C TYR A 38 -3.04 4.55 -15.99
N GLY A 39 -2.05 4.95 -16.81
CA GLY A 39 -1.93 6.31 -17.31
C GLY A 39 -1.56 7.33 -16.23
N VAL A 40 -0.85 6.91 -15.19
CA VAL A 40 -0.36 7.79 -14.12
C VAL A 40 0.92 8.49 -14.58
N PRO A 41 0.96 9.84 -14.60
CA PRO A 41 2.16 10.56 -15.00
C PRO A 41 3.31 10.31 -14.01
N TYR A 42 4.48 10.03 -14.55
CA TYR A 42 5.71 9.99 -13.76
C TYR A 42 6.40 11.36 -13.83
N THR A 43 6.35 12.11 -12.74
CA THR A 43 6.74 13.51 -12.72
C THR A 43 8.19 13.69 -12.22
N PRO A 44 8.84 14.86 -12.44
CA PRO A 44 10.16 15.15 -11.87
C PRO A 44 10.19 15.07 -10.33
N LEU A 45 9.10 15.38 -9.65
CA LEU A 45 9.00 15.22 -8.20
C LEU A 45 9.03 13.72 -7.82
N MET A 46 8.29 12.89 -8.53
CA MET A 46 8.30 11.44 -8.31
C MET A 46 9.68 10.84 -8.60
N GLU A 47 10.34 11.27 -9.68
CA GLU A 47 11.71 10.81 -9.98
C GLU A 47 12.68 11.08 -8.83
N LYS A 48 12.52 12.21 -8.16
CA LYS A 48 13.39 12.62 -7.06
C LYS A 48 13.06 11.93 -5.73
N ASP A 49 11.77 11.83 -5.40
CA ASP A 49 11.32 11.58 -4.01
C ASP A 49 10.54 10.27 -3.84
N ILE A 50 10.25 9.52 -4.92
CA ILE A 50 9.59 8.22 -4.81
C ILE A 50 10.51 7.21 -4.10
N TRP A 51 9.94 6.39 -3.23
CA TRP A 51 10.67 5.39 -2.49
C TRP A 51 9.94 4.04 -2.51
N PHE A 52 10.68 2.96 -2.30
CA PHE A 52 10.20 1.59 -2.26
C PHE A 52 10.76 0.90 -1.03
N THR A 53 9.98 0.03 -0.41
CA THR A 53 10.42 -0.72 0.76
C THR A 53 9.77 -2.11 0.79
N ASP A 54 10.56 -3.11 1.19
CA ASP A 54 10.09 -4.44 1.56
C ASP A 54 9.91 -4.59 3.09
N PHE A 55 10.01 -3.47 3.82
CA PHE A 55 9.95 -3.41 5.28
C PHE A 55 10.95 -4.33 5.99
N GLY A 56 12.00 -4.74 5.30
CA GLY A 56 13.02 -5.66 5.81
C GLY A 56 12.56 -7.12 5.93
N LEU A 57 11.42 -7.48 5.32
CA LEU A 57 10.86 -8.84 5.40
C LEU A 57 11.37 -9.78 4.30
N GLY A 58 12.06 -9.26 3.29
CA GLY A 58 12.62 -10.08 2.22
C GLY A 58 11.58 -10.75 1.31
N ASP A 59 10.39 -10.16 1.18
CA ASP A 59 9.26 -10.69 0.41
C ASP A 59 8.48 -9.58 -0.31
N PHE A 60 9.19 -8.77 -1.09
CA PHE A 60 8.60 -7.61 -1.75
C PHE A 60 7.44 -7.96 -2.69
N GLU A 61 7.44 -9.14 -3.25
CA GLU A 61 6.32 -9.65 -4.05
C GLU A 61 4.99 -9.57 -3.29
N ASN A 62 5.01 -9.90 -2.00
CA ASN A 62 3.81 -10.03 -1.18
C ASN A 62 3.68 -8.96 -0.10
N VAL A 63 4.80 -8.45 0.42
CA VAL A 63 4.84 -7.45 1.48
C VAL A 63 5.78 -6.32 1.10
N GLY A 64 5.23 -5.16 0.84
CA GLY A 64 6.00 -4.00 0.43
C GLY A 64 5.11 -2.90 -0.12
N MET A 65 5.72 -1.81 -0.51
CA MET A 65 5.04 -0.69 -1.16
C MET A 65 6.02 0.20 -1.91
N GLY A 66 5.49 0.99 -2.84
CA GLY A 66 6.06 2.25 -3.29
C GLY A 66 5.29 3.42 -2.68
N GLY A 67 5.92 4.55 -2.54
CA GLY A 67 5.26 5.72 -2.01
C GLY A 67 5.96 7.03 -2.31
N ILE A 68 5.24 8.10 -2.13
CA ILE A 68 5.76 9.47 -2.19
C ILE A 68 4.96 10.37 -1.25
N PHE A 69 5.64 11.19 -0.47
CA PHE A 69 5.01 12.25 0.31
C PHE A 69 4.86 13.51 -0.56
N TRP A 70 3.61 13.93 -0.79
CA TRP A 70 3.32 15.20 -1.45
C TRP A 70 3.52 16.37 -0.49
N VAL A 71 3.14 16.18 0.76
CA VAL A 71 3.35 17.11 1.87
C VAL A 71 3.53 16.31 3.17
N ASN A 72 4.43 16.77 4.02
CA ASN A 72 4.59 16.28 5.38
C ASN A 72 5.03 17.45 6.24
N ASP A 73 4.05 18.14 6.84
CA ASP A 73 4.25 19.38 7.57
C ASP A 73 4.18 19.12 9.08
N PRO A 74 5.31 19.16 9.79
CA PRO A 74 5.33 18.93 11.23
C PRO A 74 4.83 20.12 12.05
N GLU A 75 4.83 21.34 11.49
CA GLU A 75 4.36 22.55 12.20
C GLU A 75 2.84 22.52 12.35
N TYR A 76 2.14 22.18 11.27
CA TYR A 76 0.67 22.14 11.27
C TYR A 76 0.11 20.73 11.42
N GLY A 77 0.98 19.71 11.49
CA GLY A 77 0.60 18.33 11.76
C GLY A 77 -0.24 17.66 10.68
N TYR A 78 -0.02 18.04 9.41
CA TYR A 78 -0.72 17.39 8.30
C TYR A 78 0.25 16.78 7.28
N PHE A 79 -0.23 15.77 6.57
CA PHE A 79 0.51 15.10 5.52
C PHE A 79 -0.42 14.71 4.37
N ALA A 80 0.15 14.48 3.21
CA ALA A 80 -0.51 13.82 2.10
C ALA A 80 0.51 12.97 1.36
N HIS A 81 0.14 11.74 1.05
CA HIS A 81 1.07 10.75 0.54
C HIS A 81 0.34 9.80 -0.41
N ALA A 82 1.02 9.37 -1.45
CA ALA A 82 0.51 8.31 -2.30
C ALA A 82 1.13 6.98 -1.89
N ILE A 83 0.31 5.94 -1.88
CA ILE A 83 0.67 4.55 -1.64
C ILE A 83 0.47 3.78 -2.95
N TYR A 84 1.50 3.10 -3.39
CA TYR A 84 1.47 2.24 -4.56
C TYR A 84 1.70 0.79 -4.15
N LEU A 85 0.79 -0.10 -4.55
CA LEU A 85 0.86 -1.52 -4.25
C LEU A 85 0.82 -2.35 -5.54
N LEU A 86 1.77 -3.25 -5.68
CA LEU A 86 1.75 -4.26 -6.75
C LEU A 86 0.59 -5.25 -6.53
N PRO A 87 0.20 -6.04 -7.55
CA PRO A 87 -0.85 -7.05 -7.42
C PRO A 87 -0.66 -7.97 -6.20
N GLY A 88 -1.65 -7.98 -5.28
CA GLY A 88 -1.64 -8.79 -4.07
C GLY A 88 -0.71 -8.34 -2.95
N GLN A 89 0.04 -7.26 -3.14
CA GLN A 89 1.00 -6.75 -2.17
C GLN A 89 0.29 -6.11 -0.97
N MET A 90 0.82 -6.30 0.24
CA MET A 90 0.30 -5.69 1.45
C MET A 90 1.32 -4.78 2.12
N ILE A 91 0.82 -3.76 2.80
CA ILE A 91 1.57 -3.01 3.81
C ILE A 91 1.50 -3.81 5.11
N PRO A 92 2.60 -3.99 5.88
CA PRO A 92 2.54 -4.67 7.16
C PRO A 92 1.54 -4.04 8.13
N GLU A 93 0.91 -4.88 8.93
CA GLU A 93 0.05 -4.42 10.02
C GLU A 93 0.82 -3.52 10.97
N HIS A 94 0.26 -2.35 11.26
CA HIS A 94 0.87 -1.35 12.12
C HIS A 94 -0.20 -0.53 12.85
N ALA A 95 0.25 0.25 13.83
CA ALA A 95 -0.56 1.23 14.55
C ALA A 95 0.23 2.53 14.73
N HIS A 96 -0.45 3.66 14.61
CA HIS A 96 0.12 4.97 14.88
C HIS A 96 -0.08 5.31 16.35
N VAL A 97 1.01 5.35 17.10
CA VAL A 97 0.98 5.65 18.53
C VAL A 97 1.44 7.09 18.79
N LYS A 98 0.96 7.68 19.88
CA LYS A 98 1.45 8.97 20.34
C LYS A 98 2.94 8.87 20.68
N THR A 99 3.71 9.79 20.12
CA THR A 99 5.14 9.98 20.42
C THR A 99 5.34 11.39 20.99
N ALA A 100 6.38 12.13 20.57
CA ALA A 100 6.47 13.58 20.78
C ALA A 100 5.36 14.35 20.02
N PHE A 101 4.76 13.73 19.03
CA PHE A 101 3.64 14.24 18.23
C PHE A 101 2.35 13.45 18.54
N PRO A 102 1.16 14.02 18.32
CA PRO A 102 -0.10 13.29 18.40
C PRO A 102 -0.11 12.07 17.47
N ALA A 103 -0.85 11.03 17.85
CA ALA A 103 -1.11 9.92 16.95
C ALA A 103 -1.81 10.42 15.67
N LYS A 104 -1.39 9.90 14.52
CA LYS A 104 -1.96 10.27 13.23
C LYS A 104 -3.42 9.82 13.10
N HIS A 105 -4.26 10.71 12.61
CA HIS A 105 -5.49 10.36 11.91
C HIS A 105 -5.17 10.16 10.43
N GLU A 106 -5.83 9.20 9.82
CA GLU A 106 -5.62 8.87 8.40
C GLU A 106 -6.94 8.67 7.69
N SER A 107 -6.95 9.04 6.43
CA SER A 107 -8.00 8.74 5.46
C SER A 107 -7.37 8.22 4.18
N TRP A 108 -8.07 7.32 3.51
CA TRP A 108 -7.57 6.68 2.29
C TRP A 108 -8.60 6.74 1.18
N MET A 109 -8.17 7.10 -0.02
CA MET A 109 -8.97 7.05 -1.24
C MET A 109 -8.26 6.23 -2.30
N VAL A 110 -8.95 5.25 -2.88
CA VAL A 110 -8.42 4.45 -3.98
C VAL A 110 -8.59 5.18 -5.30
N ASN A 111 -7.50 5.34 -6.05
CA ASN A 111 -7.50 5.96 -7.38
C ASN A 111 -7.51 4.94 -8.52
N HIS A 112 -6.80 3.81 -8.35
CA HIS A 112 -6.72 2.71 -9.32
C HIS A 112 -6.70 1.38 -8.60
N GLY A 113 -7.24 0.35 -9.25
CA GLY A 113 -7.37 -0.97 -8.65
C GLY A 113 -8.35 -0.99 -7.47
N TRP A 114 -8.07 -1.77 -6.46
CA TRP A 114 -8.83 -1.82 -5.23
C TRP A 114 -8.01 -2.48 -4.11
N VAL A 115 -8.40 -2.26 -2.87
CA VAL A 115 -7.73 -2.84 -1.70
C VAL A 115 -8.71 -3.50 -0.74
N TYR A 116 -8.22 -4.49 0.01
CA TYR A 116 -8.77 -4.84 1.32
C TYR A 116 -8.17 -3.88 2.36
N ASN A 117 -9.01 -3.13 3.03
CA ASN A 117 -8.59 -2.27 4.13
C ASN A 117 -8.95 -2.93 5.46
N PHE A 118 -7.94 -3.41 6.20
CA PHE A 118 -8.07 -4.19 7.42
C PHE A 118 -7.95 -3.32 8.66
N SER A 119 -8.74 -3.65 9.68
CA SER A 119 -8.71 -3.00 10.99
C SER A 119 -8.90 -4.03 12.10
N GLU A 120 -8.29 -3.79 13.27
CA GLU A 120 -8.61 -4.56 14.47
C GLU A 120 -9.95 -4.15 15.09
N VAL A 121 -10.50 -3.00 14.68
CA VAL A 121 -11.81 -2.50 15.15
C VAL A 121 -12.93 -3.10 14.32
N GLY A 122 -13.87 -3.75 14.98
CA GLY A 122 -15.03 -4.40 14.38
C GLY A 122 -14.96 -5.93 14.45
N GLU A 123 -16.06 -6.55 14.05
CA GLU A 123 -16.16 -8.01 14.04
C GLU A 123 -15.32 -8.61 12.90
N GLU A 124 -14.88 -9.85 13.07
CA GLU A 124 -14.14 -10.58 12.05
C GLU A 124 -14.98 -10.71 10.76
N THR A 125 -14.39 -10.31 9.64
CA THR A 125 -15.02 -10.45 8.32
C THR A 125 -14.68 -11.83 7.75
N PRO A 126 -15.67 -12.62 7.31
CA PRO A 126 -15.43 -13.94 6.76
C PRO A 126 -14.71 -13.89 5.40
N ASN A 127 -14.09 -15.02 5.04
CA ASN A 127 -13.42 -15.19 3.75
C ASN A 127 -12.29 -14.20 3.48
N ALA A 128 -11.53 -13.86 4.52
CA ALA A 128 -10.37 -12.99 4.40
C ALA A 128 -9.32 -13.61 3.45
N PRO A 129 -8.64 -12.78 2.64
CA PRO A 129 -7.49 -13.23 1.87
C PRO A 129 -6.38 -13.73 2.80
N ALA A 130 -5.59 -14.68 2.32
CA ALA A 130 -4.45 -15.19 3.08
C ALA A 130 -3.40 -14.09 3.27
N VAL A 131 -2.89 -13.95 4.49
CA VAL A 131 -1.76 -13.09 4.80
C VAL A 131 -0.46 -13.85 4.53
N PRO A 132 0.53 -13.24 3.86
CA PRO A 132 1.81 -13.88 3.58
C PRO A 132 2.49 -14.38 4.87
N ALA A 133 3.09 -15.58 4.81
CA ALA A 133 3.82 -16.17 5.93
C ALA A 133 4.98 -15.29 6.42
N SER A 134 5.59 -14.51 5.51
CA SER A 134 6.65 -13.55 5.82
C SER A 134 6.22 -12.44 6.78
N HIS A 135 4.93 -12.09 6.78
CA HIS A 135 4.37 -11.12 7.72
C HIS A 135 4.14 -11.73 9.12
N GLY A 136 3.67 -12.97 9.17
CA GLY A 136 3.25 -13.61 10.41
C GLY A 136 1.81 -13.28 10.84
N PRO A 137 1.43 -13.55 12.10
CA PRO A 137 0.07 -13.36 12.59
C PRO A 137 -0.37 -11.91 12.58
N ILE A 138 -1.68 -11.67 12.35
CA ILE A 138 -2.32 -10.36 12.36
C ILE A 138 -3.35 -10.24 13.48
N LYS A 139 -3.58 -9.02 13.95
CA LYS A 139 -4.67 -8.66 14.88
C LYS A 139 -5.91 -8.18 14.13
N SER A 140 -5.71 -7.49 13.01
CA SER A 140 -6.77 -6.88 12.20
C SER A 140 -7.55 -7.95 11.44
N LYS A 141 -8.75 -8.26 11.91
CA LYS A 141 -9.64 -9.30 11.39
C LYS A 141 -10.85 -8.76 10.65
N ASN A 142 -11.17 -7.47 10.84
CA ASN A 142 -12.23 -6.80 10.12
C ASN A 142 -11.66 -6.18 8.84
N PHE A 143 -12.32 -6.39 7.70
CA PHE A 143 -11.91 -5.71 6.48
C PHE A 143 -13.10 -5.22 5.66
N VAL A 144 -12.83 -4.18 4.85
CA VAL A 144 -13.71 -3.64 3.84
C VAL A 144 -12.99 -3.70 2.51
N LYS A 145 -13.67 -4.14 1.45
CA LYS A 145 -13.17 -3.94 0.10
C LYS A 145 -13.42 -2.49 -0.30
N GLN A 146 -12.36 -1.76 -0.60
CA GLN A 146 -12.39 -0.36 -0.99
C GLN A 146 -12.09 -0.25 -2.48
N ASN A 147 -13.08 0.20 -3.26
CA ASN A 147 -12.99 0.37 -4.71
C ASN A 147 -12.57 1.79 -5.07
N VAL A 148 -12.31 2.03 -6.36
CA VAL A 148 -11.98 3.37 -6.87
C VAL A 148 -13.03 4.40 -6.45
N GLY A 149 -12.57 5.50 -5.88
CA GLY A 149 -13.40 6.60 -5.39
C GLY A 149 -13.93 6.41 -3.97
N ASP A 150 -13.83 5.21 -3.39
CA ASP A 150 -14.22 5.00 -2.00
C ASP A 150 -13.22 5.69 -1.07
N VAL A 151 -13.74 6.38 -0.06
CA VAL A 151 -12.96 7.03 1.00
C VAL A 151 -13.25 6.35 2.33
N LEU A 152 -12.20 5.87 2.97
CA LEU A 152 -12.24 5.32 4.33
C LEU A 152 -11.42 6.19 5.28
N ARG A 153 -11.83 6.23 6.53
CA ARG A 153 -11.12 6.92 7.61
C ARG A 153 -10.71 5.91 8.66
N LEU A 154 -9.56 6.15 9.29
CA LEU A 154 -9.15 5.38 10.46
C LEU A 154 -10.26 5.47 11.52
N LYS A 155 -10.76 4.31 11.97
CA LYS A 155 -11.92 4.25 12.88
C LYS A 155 -11.59 4.82 14.26
N GLU A 156 -10.44 4.42 14.79
CA GLU A 156 -9.95 4.82 16.12
C GLU A 156 -8.44 5.01 16.08
N LEU A 157 -7.93 6.00 16.81
CA LEU A 157 -6.50 6.25 16.93
C LEU A 157 -5.79 5.10 17.66
N GLY A 158 -4.55 4.81 17.27
CA GLY A 158 -3.71 3.82 17.93
C GLY A 158 -4.10 2.37 17.69
N THR A 159 -5.00 2.12 16.74
CA THR A 159 -5.46 0.76 16.40
C THR A 159 -4.63 0.16 15.28
N PHE A 160 -4.46 -1.16 15.31
CA PHE A 160 -3.79 -1.89 14.25
C PHE A 160 -4.63 -1.93 12.98
N HIS A 161 -3.97 -1.70 11.87
CA HIS A 161 -4.56 -1.72 10.53
C HIS A 161 -3.51 -2.01 9.46
N PHE A 162 -3.96 -2.39 8.29
CA PHE A 162 -3.15 -2.53 7.09
C PHE A 162 -4.04 -2.57 5.85
N MET A 163 -3.44 -2.48 4.67
CA MET A 163 -4.16 -2.72 3.42
C MET A 163 -3.42 -3.75 2.56
N MET A 164 -4.19 -4.47 1.76
CA MET A 164 -3.71 -5.45 0.79
C MET A 164 -4.37 -5.15 -0.55
N ALA A 165 -3.56 -4.98 -1.59
CA ALA A 165 -4.08 -4.78 -2.94
C ALA A 165 -4.79 -6.03 -3.46
N GLY A 166 -5.81 -5.81 -4.27
CA GLY A 166 -6.37 -6.85 -5.11
C GLY A 166 -5.40 -7.29 -6.22
N PRO A 167 -5.82 -8.24 -7.08
CA PRO A 167 -4.96 -8.84 -8.10
C PRO A 167 -4.52 -7.88 -9.22
N GLU A 168 -5.09 -6.67 -9.27
CA GLU A 168 -4.77 -5.62 -10.24
C GLU A 168 -3.74 -4.60 -9.71
N GLY A 169 -3.25 -4.77 -8.50
CA GLY A 169 -2.53 -3.72 -7.79
C GLY A 169 -3.45 -2.59 -7.34
N ALA A 170 -2.90 -1.57 -6.70
CA ALA A 170 -3.68 -0.42 -6.30
C ALA A 170 -2.83 0.85 -6.15
N PHE A 171 -3.46 1.99 -6.44
CA PHE A 171 -2.95 3.31 -6.09
C PHE A 171 -3.92 3.97 -5.13
N VAL A 172 -3.40 4.43 -4.01
CA VAL A 172 -4.17 4.97 -2.89
C VAL A 172 -3.56 6.29 -2.45
N ASP A 173 -4.39 7.31 -2.28
CA ASP A 173 -4.00 8.53 -1.60
C ASP A 173 -4.32 8.41 -0.10
N GLU A 174 -3.39 8.90 0.71
CA GLU A 174 -3.50 8.95 2.17
C GLU A 174 -3.24 10.37 2.66
N TRP A 175 -4.06 10.86 3.58
CA TRP A 175 -3.91 12.14 4.25
C TRP A 175 -4.41 12.14 5.69
#